data_01f2f5c35243a12163fbe53c102f4b97
#
_entry.id   01f2f5c35243a12163fbe53c102f4b97
#
_cell.length_a   1.000
_cell.length_b   1.000
_cell.length_c   1.000
_cell.angle_alpha   90.00
_cell.angle_beta   90.00
_cell.angle_gamma   90.00
#
_symmetry.space_group_name_H-M   'P 1'
#
loop_
_entity.id
_entity.type
_entity.pdbx_description
1 polymer ?
#
loop_
_entity_poly.entity_id
_entity_poly.type
_entity_poly.pdbx_seq_one_letter_code
_entity_poly.pdbx_strand_id
1 'polypeptide(L)'
;MTTRRLRDSDASSPGFLVERYLPPTAAENLAASVARLAQLCALSAKSGAASEVQYLLSAYLPTEDTCFCLFRAATADIVRALNDKAGFALDRITAAVLLYPASQLPDVQPDRSSAESRPT
;
A
#
# COMPACT_ATOMS: atom_id res chain seq x y z
N MET A 1 -26.60 -2.92 10.24
CA MET A 1 -26.09 -2.97 10.17
C MET A 1 -25.37 -2.33 10.31
N THR A 2 -25.18 -2.09 10.41
CA THR A 2 -24.45 -1.47 10.38
C THR A 2 -23.47 -1.58 10.89
N THR A 3 -23.31 -1.78 11.54
CA THR A 3 -22.33 -2.14 11.86
C THR A 3 -21.63 -2.74 11.02
N ARG A 4 -22.08 -3.14 10.30
CA ARG A 4 -21.57 -3.68 9.34
C ARG A 4 -20.59 -2.89 8.66
N ARG A 5 -20.65 -1.78 8.79
CA ARG A 5 -19.87 -0.95 8.22
C ARG A 5 -18.47 -1.11 8.64
N LEU A 6 -18.19 -1.32 9.81
CA LEU A 6 -16.93 -1.51 10.29
C LEU A 6 -16.31 -2.70 9.70
N ARG A 7 -17.13 -3.70 9.58
CA ARG A 7 -16.72 -4.87 9.05
C ARG A 7 -16.40 -4.72 7.63
N ASP A 8 -17.10 -3.94 6.95
CA ASP A 8 -16.86 -3.64 5.59
C ASP A 8 -15.51 -2.99 5.46
N SER A 9 -15.17 -2.13 6.38
CA SER A 9 -13.86 -1.51 6.37
C SER A 9 -12.74 -2.50 6.54
N ASP A 10 -12.94 -3.52 7.32
CA ASP A 10 -11.93 -4.52 7.53
C ASP A 10 -11.76 -5.42 6.32
N ALA A 11 -12.85 -5.77 5.67
CA ALA A 11 -12.83 -6.66 4.53
C ALA A 11 -12.52 -5.95 3.23
N SER A 12 -12.90 -4.70 3.13
CA SER A 12 -12.63 -3.90 1.94
C SER A 12 -12.38 -2.48 2.39
N SER A 13 -11.35 -1.87 1.88
CA SER A 13 -10.99 -0.53 2.29
C SER A 13 -10.53 0.26 1.09
N PRO A 14 -10.64 1.59 1.17
CA PRO A 14 -10.21 2.42 0.07
C PRO A 14 -8.71 2.33 -0.12
N GLY A 15 -8.32 2.31 -1.35
CA GLY A 15 -6.93 2.26 -1.67
C GLY A 15 -6.68 2.88 -3.02
N PHE A 16 -5.43 2.83 -3.43
CA PHE A 16 -5.04 3.44 -4.69
C PHE A 16 -4.01 2.57 -5.37
N LEU A 17 -4.23 2.35 -6.67
CA LEU A 17 -3.31 1.64 -7.50
C LEU A 17 -2.49 2.67 -8.25
N VAL A 18 -1.18 2.66 -8.03
CA VAL A 18 -0.26 3.54 -8.71
C VAL A 18 0.40 2.76 -9.82
N GLU A 19 0.33 3.31 -11.01
CA GLU A 19 0.88 2.68 -12.19
C GLU A 19 2.03 3.53 -12.71
N ARG A 20 3.16 2.91 -12.99
CA ARG A 20 4.30 3.64 -13.54
C ARG A 20 5.01 2.84 -14.61
N TYR A 21 5.37 3.50 -15.66
CA TYR A 21 6.17 2.90 -16.71
C TYR A 21 7.61 2.79 -16.17
N LEU A 22 8.17 1.61 -16.31
CA LEU A 22 9.46 1.35 -15.72
C LEU A 22 10.30 0.53 -16.68
N PRO A 23 11.02 1.17 -17.60
CA PRO A 23 11.85 0.44 -18.53
C PRO A 23 13.00 -0.27 -17.81
N PRO A 24 13.64 -1.24 -18.46
CA PRO A 24 14.66 -2.04 -17.78
C PRO A 24 15.75 -1.24 -17.10
N THR A 25 16.18 -0.14 -17.69
CA THR A 25 17.23 0.67 -17.07
C THR A 25 16.76 1.31 -15.78
N ALA A 26 15.49 1.70 -15.71
CA ALA A 26 14.93 2.27 -14.49
C ALA A 26 14.64 1.17 -13.48
N ALA A 27 14.29 -0.01 -13.98
CA ALA A 27 13.95 -1.12 -13.09
C ALA A 27 15.15 -1.63 -12.30
N GLU A 28 16.35 -1.31 -12.74
CA GLU A 28 17.54 -1.71 -12.00
C GLU A 28 17.56 -1.15 -10.58
N ASN A 29 16.88 -0.03 -10.37
CA ASN A 29 16.83 0.59 -9.05
C ASN A 29 15.52 0.34 -8.33
N LEU A 30 14.72 -0.59 -8.83
CA LEU A 30 13.38 -0.80 -8.29
C LEU A 30 13.39 -1.15 -6.81
N ALA A 31 14.29 -2.04 -6.39
CA ALA A 31 14.33 -2.44 -4.99
C ALA A 31 14.62 -1.25 -4.07
N ALA A 32 15.52 -0.37 -4.50
CA ALA A 32 15.84 0.81 -3.71
C ALA A 32 14.66 1.78 -3.66
N SER A 33 13.96 1.93 -4.79
CA SER A 33 12.79 2.80 -4.83
C SER A 33 11.67 2.28 -3.95
N VAL A 34 11.44 0.97 -3.97
CA VAL A 34 10.43 0.35 -3.13
C VAL A 34 10.78 0.50 -1.65
N ALA A 35 12.05 0.33 -1.30
CA ALA A 35 12.49 0.49 0.08
C ALA A 35 12.27 1.93 0.55
N ARG A 36 12.52 2.90 -0.31
CA ARG A 36 12.31 4.30 0.04
C ARG A 36 10.82 4.61 0.23
N LEU A 37 9.97 4.07 -0.63
CA LEU A 37 8.53 4.24 -0.47
C LEU A 37 8.08 3.67 0.88
N ALA A 38 8.53 2.46 1.19
CA ALA A 38 8.14 1.81 2.44
C ALA A 38 8.60 2.64 3.65
N GLN A 39 9.79 3.18 3.57
CA GLN A 39 10.32 4.01 4.65
C GLN A 39 9.50 5.27 4.85
N LEU A 40 9.15 5.94 3.76
CA LEU A 40 8.35 7.16 3.86
C LEU A 40 6.94 6.86 4.36
N CYS A 41 6.38 5.72 3.97
CA CYS A 41 5.07 5.32 4.48
C CYS A 41 5.13 5.08 5.99
N ALA A 42 6.19 4.43 6.45
CA ALA A 42 6.35 4.19 7.88
C ALA A 42 6.46 5.51 8.66
N LEU A 43 7.16 6.49 8.06
CA LEU A 43 7.27 7.78 8.69
C LEU A 43 5.95 8.53 8.71
N SER A 44 5.12 8.34 7.68
CA SER A 44 3.82 9.01 7.62
C SER A 44 2.93 8.59 8.77
N ALA A 45 3.06 7.36 9.23
CA ALA A 45 2.25 6.87 10.33
C ALA A 45 2.50 7.63 11.61
N LYS A 46 3.66 8.26 11.73
CA LYS A 46 4.00 9.04 12.93
C LYS A 46 3.49 10.46 12.85
N SER A 47 3.05 10.89 11.68
CA SER A 47 2.59 12.26 11.49
C SER A 47 1.12 12.45 11.78
N GLY A 48 0.38 11.39 11.90
CA GLY A 48 -1.04 11.47 12.17
C GLY A 48 -1.87 10.77 11.12
N ALA A 49 -3.08 10.40 11.50
CA ALA A 49 -3.93 9.56 10.65
C ALA A 49 -4.27 10.19 9.32
N ALA A 50 -4.42 11.52 9.30
CA ALA A 50 -4.88 12.18 8.08
C ALA A 50 -3.86 12.08 6.95
N SER A 51 -2.57 12.01 7.27
CA SER A 51 -1.54 11.91 6.25
C SER A 51 -0.92 10.53 6.16
N GLU A 52 -1.48 9.59 6.87
CA GLU A 52 -0.92 8.25 6.86
C GLU A 52 -1.13 7.54 5.54
N VAL A 53 -0.08 6.92 5.05
CA VAL A 53 -0.13 6.10 3.85
C VAL A 53 0.44 4.74 4.21
N GLN A 54 -0.29 3.70 3.84
CA GLN A 54 0.16 2.34 4.07
C GLN A 54 0.57 1.75 2.73
N TYR A 55 1.80 1.31 2.65
CA TYR A 55 2.29 0.68 1.43
C TYR A 55 2.00 -0.81 1.54
N LEU A 56 1.33 -1.36 0.56
CA LEU A 56 0.87 -2.74 0.64
C LEU A 56 1.71 -3.68 -0.19
N LEU A 57 1.97 -3.33 -1.44
CA LEU A 57 2.58 -4.30 -2.32
C LEU A 57 2.94 -3.66 -3.66
N SER A 58 3.96 -4.18 -4.31
CA SER A 58 4.26 -3.82 -5.68
C SER A 58 4.34 -5.07 -6.54
N ALA A 59 3.95 -4.92 -7.77
CA ALA A 59 4.09 -5.97 -8.77
C ALA A 59 4.75 -5.36 -9.99
N TYR A 60 5.86 -5.94 -10.41
CA TYR A 60 6.57 -5.46 -11.58
C TYR A 60 6.37 -6.47 -12.70
N LEU A 61 5.96 -5.99 -13.85
CA LEU A 61 5.74 -6.82 -15.03
C LEU A 61 6.82 -6.49 -16.04
N PRO A 62 7.89 -7.26 -16.08
CA PRO A 62 9.03 -6.93 -16.96
C PRO A 62 8.68 -6.92 -18.44
N THR A 63 7.76 -7.78 -18.87
CA THR A 63 7.38 -7.81 -20.27
C THR A 63 6.57 -6.59 -20.68
N GLU A 64 5.99 -5.90 -19.69
CA GLU A 64 5.17 -4.72 -19.95
C GLU A 64 5.88 -3.43 -19.55
N ASP A 65 7.08 -3.54 -19.01
CA ASP A 65 7.81 -2.38 -18.48
C ASP A 65 6.94 -1.57 -17.53
N THR A 66 6.13 -2.24 -16.73
CA THR A 66 5.14 -1.58 -15.88
C THR A 66 5.24 -2.08 -14.46
N CYS A 67 5.17 -1.15 -13.51
CA CYS A 67 5.15 -1.47 -12.10
C CYS A 67 3.87 -0.93 -11.50
N PHE A 68 3.18 -1.78 -10.74
CA PHE A 68 1.99 -1.39 -10.01
C PHE A 68 2.30 -1.41 -8.53
N CYS A 69 1.88 -0.37 -7.82
CA CYS A 69 2.03 -0.32 -6.38
C CYS A 69 0.68 -0.04 -5.76
N LEU A 70 0.35 -0.75 -4.69
CA LEU A 70 -0.91 -0.55 -3.99
C LEU A 70 -0.68 0.15 -2.67
N PHE A 71 -1.51 1.14 -2.39
CA PHE A 71 -1.44 1.92 -1.15
C PHE A 71 -2.82 2.04 -0.54
N ARG A 72 -2.84 2.18 0.77
CA ARG A 72 -4.06 2.55 1.49
C ARG A 72 -3.84 3.95 2.03
N ALA A 73 -4.75 4.86 1.75
CA ALA A 73 -4.63 6.25 2.19
C ALA A 73 -5.99 6.91 2.10
N ALA A 74 -6.12 8.08 2.72
CA ALA A 74 -7.38 8.80 2.70
C ALA A 74 -7.69 9.38 1.31
N THR A 75 -6.69 9.87 0.59
CA THR A 75 -6.90 10.50 -0.71
C THR A 75 -5.78 10.18 -1.67
N ALA A 76 -6.07 10.33 -2.95
CA ALA A 76 -5.06 10.16 -3.99
C ALA A 76 -3.95 11.20 -3.88
N ASP A 77 -4.30 12.42 -3.46
CA ASP A 77 -3.31 13.48 -3.33
C ASP A 77 -2.22 13.12 -2.33
N ILE A 78 -2.60 12.45 -1.25
CA ILE A 78 -1.65 12.02 -0.25
C ILE A 78 -0.68 11.01 -0.85
N VAL A 79 -1.20 10.08 -1.64
CA VAL A 79 -0.38 9.06 -2.29
C VAL A 79 0.56 9.72 -3.30
N ARG A 80 0.03 10.65 -4.05
CA ARG A 80 0.83 11.35 -5.05
C ARG A 80 1.99 12.11 -4.40
N ALA A 81 1.68 12.83 -3.33
CA ALA A 81 2.70 13.59 -2.61
C ALA A 81 3.79 12.69 -2.06
N LEU A 82 3.41 11.53 -1.58
CA LEU A 82 4.39 10.60 -1.02
C LEU A 82 5.31 10.05 -2.11
N ASN A 83 4.75 9.72 -3.26
CA ASN A 83 5.55 9.24 -4.38
C ASN A 83 6.48 10.32 -4.90
N ASP A 84 6.01 11.57 -4.93
CA ASP A 84 6.86 12.68 -5.31
C ASP A 84 8.03 12.84 -4.36
N LYS A 85 7.75 12.73 -3.07
CA LYS A 85 8.77 12.84 -2.06
C LYS A 85 9.80 11.73 -2.18
N ALA A 86 9.38 10.56 -2.58
CA ALA A 86 10.26 9.42 -2.79
C ALA A 86 11.09 9.58 -4.08
N GLY A 87 10.71 10.51 -4.93
CA GLY A 87 11.40 10.67 -6.22
C GLY A 87 11.08 9.54 -7.17
N PHE A 88 9.94 8.89 -6.98
CA PHE A 88 9.56 7.74 -7.79
C PHE A 88 8.36 8.17 -8.65
N ALA A 89 8.64 8.58 -9.86
CA ALA A 89 7.62 9.12 -10.75
C ALA A 89 6.50 8.11 -11.02
N LEU A 90 5.31 8.60 -11.14
CA LEU A 90 4.16 7.75 -11.45
C LEU A 90 3.43 8.29 -12.66
N ASP A 91 2.73 7.42 -13.36
CA ASP A 91 1.98 7.80 -14.55
C ASP A 91 0.49 7.91 -14.28
N ARG A 92 -0.01 7.12 -13.35
CA ARG A 92 -1.44 7.11 -13.10
C ARG A 92 -1.75 6.62 -11.71
N ILE A 93 -2.76 7.20 -11.08
CA ILE A 93 -3.31 6.73 -9.82
C ILE A 93 -4.77 6.43 -10.06
N THR A 94 -5.20 5.23 -9.68
CA THR A 94 -6.59 4.83 -9.83
C THR A 94 -7.12 4.43 -8.47
N ALA A 95 -8.28 4.96 -8.11
CA ALA A 95 -8.93 4.57 -6.87
C ALA A 95 -9.32 3.10 -6.96
N ALA A 96 -9.14 2.40 -5.87
CA ALA A 96 -9.40 0.97 -5.83
C ALA A 96 -10.04 0.60 -4.51
N VAL A 97 -10.81 -0.46 -4.52
CA VAL A 97 -11.34 -1.03 -3.30
C VAL A 97 -10.48 -2.26 -3.02
N LEU A 98 -9.87 -2.29 -1.85
CA LEU A 98 -8.96 -3.39 -1.51
C LEU A 98 -9.74 -4.49 -0.85
N LEU A 99 -9.64 -5.68 -1.40
CA LEU A 99 -10.36 -6.84 -0.90
C LEU A 99 -9.35 -7.87 -0.44
N TYR A 100 -9.58 -8.42 0.73
CA TYR A 100 -8.69 -9.41 1.29
C TYR A 100 -9.44 -10.69 1.52
N PRO A 101 -8.82 -11.84 1.28
CA PRO A 101 -9.43 -13.10 1.71
C PRO A 101 -9.55 -13.05 3.23
N ALA A 102 -10.57 -13.69 3.78
CA ALA A 102 -10.80 -13.67 5.22
C ALA A 102 -9.55 -14.08 5.99
N SER A 103 -8.79 -15.02 5.48
CA SER A 103 -7.61 -15.52 6.16
C SER A 103 -6.45 -14.53 6.15
N GLN A 104 -6.58 -13.44 5.41
CA GLN A 104 -5.50 -12.46 5.28
C GLN A 104 -5.89 -11.06 5.68
N LEU A 105 -6.97 -10.90 6.43
CA LEU A 105 -7.37 -9.59 6.89
C LEU A 105 -6.28 -9.05 7.80
N PRO A 106 -5.75 -7.88 7.51
CA PRO A 106 -4.59 -7.37 8.23
C PRO A 106 -4.81 -7.08 9.69
N ASP A 107 -6.01 -6.76 10.06
CA ASP A 107 -6.25 -6.39 11.43
C ASP A 107 -6.44 -7.55 12.33
N VAL A 108 -6.41 -8.71 11.79
CA VAL A 108 -6.55 -9.82 12.65
C VAL A 108 -5.42 -9.95 13.57
N GLN A 109 -4.50 -9.51 13.27
CA GLN A 109 -3.55 -9.65 14.04
C GLN A 109 -3.31 -9.08 15.07
N PRO A 110 -3.65 -8.67 15.36
CA PRO A 110 -3.14 -8.14 16.40
C PRO A 110 -3.05 -8.95 17.50
N ASP A 111 -3.25 -9.18 17.73
CA ASP A 111 -3.31 -9.72 18.82
C ASP A 111 -2.76 -10.76 18.97
N ARG A 112 -2.51 -11.03 18.56
CA ARG A 112 -2.15 -11.91 18.72
C ARG A 112 -1.19 -12.23 19.13
N SER A 113 -1.03 -11.87 19.11
CA SER A 113 -0.23 -12.17 19.34
C SER A 113 -0.02 -13.10 19.92
N SER A 114 -0.43 -13.30 20.17
CA SER A 114 -0.34 -14.13 20.66
C SER A 114 -0.25 -15.16 20.25
N ALA A 115 -0.48 -15.29 19.80
CA ALA A 115 -0.42 -16.18 19.42
C ALA A 115 0.41 -16.64 18.97
N GLU A 116 0.74 -16.27 18.98
CA GLU A 116 1.39 -16.64 18.62
C GLU A 116 1.97 -17.32 19.03
N SER A 117 1.80 -17.24 19.45
CA SER A 117 2.35 -17.79 19.70
C SER A 117 2.22 -18.90 19.76
N ARG A 118 1.78 -19.22 19.55
CA ARG A 118 1.60 -20.07 19.33
C ARG A 118 2.04 -20.90 19.05
N PRO A 119 2.20 -21.18 19.13
CA PRO A 119 2.74 -21.79 18.68
C PRO A 119 2.72 -22.47 18.02
N THR A 120 2.67 -22.69 17.99
CA THR A 120 2.71 -23.05 17.33
C THR A 120 2.94 -23.16 16.95
#